data_cbb255e8600db2ed5579ddd5c853455e
#
_entry.id   cbb255e8600db2ed5579ddd5c853455e
#
_cell.length_a   1.000
_cell.length_b   1.000
_cell.length_c   1.000
_cell.angle_alpha   90.00
_cell.angle_beta   90.00
_cell.angle_gamma   90.00
#
_symmetry.space_group_name_H-M   'P 1'
#
loop_
_entity.id
_entity.type
_entity.pdbx_description
1 polymer ?
#
loop_
_entity_poly.entity_id
_entity_poly.type
_entity_poly.pdbx_seq_one_letter_code
_entity_poly.pdbx_strand_id
1 'polypeptide(L)'
;MRSLSGMALVAVVAAAGGAQQGALRFNCDWAAFKELRAPGAVYEEIYVAIPYEQLSYAAKGAGWLAAYKLRVRLLSPGGQVTGEREWESVVCVDSLQESQRQTSLEVVGFVVRDDSVLLDMEVEDLNSGASGSLQTWVRVPSFADSVLQLSEIELAHTIERAAVENRFTKNGFQVLPNPSRVYGSDSPFLYLYCELYNLVAGQSYVRQWAVVDEQGATVHTGHKIMRPRASTAVWVEKVNLLQLSSGRHLLRAWVTDSTSGTTVQRQTPFWFSSSTMASADTLLDESSAAVARAQLAYLVSEQELGLFDQLDAQGKARYLVSFWAARSPQFWLEHLRRFEAANQLFGSPATPGWRSDRGRVYIMYGPPDEVEREPASIDTRAYEIWIYENLKSQGRVEFVFCDFGVYGNYRLVHCTLKSGERLEIYNPDWREEIKIAR
;
A
#
# COMPACT_ATOMS: atom_id res chain seq x y z
N MET A 1 -42.62 21.07 -5.00
CA MET A 1 -41.64 20.96 -3.91
C MET A 1 -40.74 19.80 -4.23
N ARG A 2 -39.57 20.07 -4.78
CA ARG A 2 -38.58 19.05 -5.14
C ARG A 2 -37.51 19.07 -4.06
N SER A 3 -37.35 17.97 -3.32
CA SER A 3 -36.29 17.79 -2.35
C SER A 3 -34.96 17.57 -3.10
N LEU A 4 -34.05 18.50 -2.93
CA LEU A 4 -32.65 18.33 -3.33
C LEU A 4 -31.97 17.42 -2.31
N SER A 5 -31.84 16.13 -2.67
CA SER A 5 -30.93 15.22 -1.95
C SER A 5 -29.51 15.64 -2.25
N GLY A 6 -28.83 16.19 -1.24
CA GLY A 6 -27.42 16.49 -1.30
C GLY A 6 -26.63 15.20 -1.45
N MET A 7 -26.10 14.95 -2.64
CA MET A 7 -25.01 14.00 -2.85
C MET A 7 -23.77 14.56 -2.14
N ALA A 8 -23.51 14.05 -0.93
CA ALA A 8 -22.21 14.22 -0.32
C ALA A 8 -21.19 13.50 -1.21
N LEU A 9 -20.34 14.31 -1.85
CA LEU A 9 -19.17 13.83 -2.59
C LEU A 9 -18.25 13.15 -1.57
N VAL A 10 -18.35 11.83 -1.47
CA VAL A 10 -17.43 11.03 -0.67
C VAL A 10 -16.09 11.10 -1.38
N ALA A 11 -15.22 11.96 -0.89
CA ALA A 11 -13.82 11.94 -1.28
C ALA A 11 -13.28 10.55 -0.89
N VAL A 12 -13.05 9.73 -1.88
CA VAL A 12 -12.28 8.50 -1.74
C VAL A 12 -10.89 8.96 -1.34
N VAL A 13 -10.58 8.82 -0.06
CA VAL A 13 -9.19 8.94 0.41
C VAL A 13 -8.45 7.78 -0.25
N ALA A 14 -7.78 8.08 -1.34
CA ALA A 14 -6.77 7.19 -1.88
C ALA A 14 -5.83 6.84 -0.71
N ALA A 15 -5.57 5.57 -0.51
CA ALA A 15 -4.46 5.15 0.33
C ALA A 15 -3.26 6.00 -0.09
N ALA A 16 -2.62 6.62 0.90
CA ALA A 16 -1.63 7.64 0.70
C ALA A 16 -0.62 7.29 -0.37
N GLY A 17 -0.87 7.80 -1.55
CA GLY A 17 0.05 7.75 -2.66
C GLY A 17 1.04 8.92 -2.58
N GLY A 18 1.76 9.04 -1.48
CA GLY A 18 3.02 9.75 -1.50
C GLY A 18 3.98 8.94 -2.36
N ALA A 19 4.59 9.53 -3.37
CA ALA A 19 5.63 8.85 -4.13
C ALA A 19 6.82 8.61 -3.18
N GLN A 20 7.15 7.34 -2.93
CA GLN A 20 8.41 7.01 -2.28
C GLN A 20 9.56 7.31 -3.23
N GLN A 21 10.59 7.96 -2.71
CA GLN A 21 11.82 8.25 -3.42
C GLN A 21 12.98 7.45 -2.81
N GLY A 22 14.02 7.21 -3.59
CA GLY A 22 15.21 6.48 -3.16
C GLY A 22 15.15 4.97 -3.39
N ALA A 23 16.24 4.28 -3.02
CA ALA A 23 16.46 2.86 -3.29
C ALA A 23 15.76 1.95 -2.28
N LEU A 24 15.58 2.40 -1.01
CA LEU A 24 14.97 1.62 0.05
C LEU A 24 13.44 1.81 0.05
N ARG A 25 12.69 0.72 0.03
CA ARG A 25 11.22 0.74 0.03
C ARG A 25 10.70 0.27 1.38
N PHE A 26 9.65 0.96 1.86
CA PHE A 26 8.96 0.62 3.11
C PHE A 26 7.46 0.88 2.97
N ASN A 27 6.64 0.32 3.86
CA ASN A 27 5.21 0.62 3.90
C ASN A 27 4.91 1.56 5.05
N CYS A 28 3.99 2.49 4.83
CA CYS A 28 3.53 3.45 5.83
C CYS A 28 2.01 3.49 5.85
N ASP A 29 1.46 3.58 7.06
CA ASP A 29 0.04 3.80 7.32
C ASP A 29 -0.11 4.67 8.57
N TRP A 30 -1.32 5.18 8.81
CA TRP A 30 -1.62 5.96 10.00
C TRP A 30 -3.09 5.84 10.40
N ALA A 31 -3.35 6.17 11.67
CA ALA A 31 -4.69 6.30 12.19
C ALA A 31 -4.78 7.38 13.27
N ALA A 32 -5.85 8.14 13.24
CA ALA A 32 -6.13 9.22 14.17
C ALA A 32 -7.05 8.76 15.30
N PHE A 33 -6.68 9.11 16.51
CA PHE A 33 -7.42 8.87 17.74
C PHE A 33 -7.67 10.19 18.48
N LYS A 34 -8.71 10.23 19.32
CA LYS A 34 -8.99 11.41 20.15
C LYS A 34 -7.94 11.53 21.25
N GLU A 35 -7.24 12.65 21.31
CA GLU A 35 -6.35 12.93 22.45
C GLU A 35 -7.18 13.35 23.67
N LEU A 36 -7.24 12.48 24.67
CA LEU A 36 -8.10 12.68 25.84
C LEU A 36 -7.52 13.65 26.86
N ARG A 37 -6.20 13.89 26.83
CA ARG A 37 -5.49 14.77 27.79
C ARG A 37 -5.31 16.20 27.28
N ALA A 38 -5.55 16.43 25.99
CA ALA A 38 -5.41 17.74 25.36
C ALA A 38 -6.66 18.04 24.49
N PRO A 39 -7.71 18.65 25.04
CA PRO A 39 -8.92 18.95 24.31
C PRO A 39 -8.67 19.67 22.99
N GLY A 40 -9.35 19.26 21.93
CA GLY A 40 -9.20 19.78 20.58
C GLY A 40 -7.95 19.29 19.84
N ALA A 41 -7.12 18.44 20.46
CA ALA A 41 -6.02 17.78 19.79
C ALA A 41 -6.40 16.35 19.37
N VAL A 42 -5.65 15.85 18.38
CA VAL A 42 -5.75 14.50 17.85
C VAL A 42 -4.44 13.77 18.11
N TYR A 43 -4.51 12.52 18.50
CA TYR A 43 -3.36 11.65 18.59
C TYR A 43 -3.25 10.88 17.27
N GLU A 44 -2.25 11.25 16.49
CA GLU A 44 -1.96 10.62 15.20
C GLU A 44 -0.89 9.56 15.39
N GLU A 45 -1.22 8.30 15.13
CA GLU A 45 -0.25 7.20 15.12
C GLU A 45 0.20 6.90 13.69
N ILE A 46 1.50 6.83 13.50
CA ILE A 46 2.14 6.48 12.23
C ILE A 46 2.74 5.07 12.38
N TYR A 47 2.45 4.21 11.45
CA TYR A 47 2.92 2.82 11.39
C TYR A 47 3.85 2.65 10.21
N VAL A 48 5.00 2.03 10.43
CA VAL A 48 5.99 1.80 9.38
C VAL A 48 6.38 0.33 9.36
N ALA A 49 6.44 -0.24 8.17
CA ALA A 49 6.92 -1.60 7.95
C ALA A 49 8.09 -1.57 6.97
N ILE A 50 9.27 -1.99 7.45
CA ILE A 50 10.51 -2.04 6.68
C ILE A 50 10.83 -3.50 6.42
N PRO A 51 10.66 -4.03 5.18
CA PRO A 51 11.04 -5.39 4.86
C PRO A 51 12.54 -5.59 5.06
N TYR A 52 12.92 -6.66 5.74
CA TYR A 52 14.33 -6.96 6.04
C TYR A 52 15.16 -7.18 4.78
N GLU A 53 14.53 -7.65 3.69
CA GLU A 53 15.17 -7.82 2.38
C GLU A 53 15.66 -6.51 1.74
N GLN A 54 15.16 -5.36 2.22
CA GLN A 54 15.58 -4.03 1.77
C GLN A 54 16.88 -3.56 2.43
N LEU A 55 17.30 -4.23 3.51
CA LEU A 55 18.46 -3.85 4.32
C LEU A 55 19.72 -4.59 3.89
N SER A 56 20.85 -3.95 4.07
CA SER A 56 22.18 -4.52 3.84
C SER A 56 22.73 -5.13 5.14
N TYR A 57 23.27 -6.31 5.05
CA TYR A 57 23.70 -7.08 6.20
C TYR A 57 25.23 -7.23 6.26
N ALA A 58 25.80 -7.02 7.45
CA ALA A 58 27.18 -7.34 7.76
C ALA A 58 27.24 -8.63 8.61
N ALA A 59 28.22 -9.49 8.34
CA ALA A 59 28.42 -10.69 9.16
C ALA A 59 28.82 -10.30 10.59
N LYS A 60 28.18 -10.89 11.60
CA LYS A 60 28.47 -10.68 13.02
C LYS A 60 28.36 -11.99 13.80
N GLY A 61 29.50 -12.55 14.17
CA GLY A 61 29.55 -13.88 14.81
C GLY A 61 29.01 -14.98 13.90
N ALA A 62 28.01 -15.73 14.36
CA ALA A 62 27.36 -16.79 13.58
C ALA A 62 26.15 -16.29 12.75
N GLY A 63 25.79 -15.01 12.85
CA GLY A 63 24.63 -14.44 12.19
C GLY A 63 24.96 -13.18 11.39
N TRP A 64 23.91 -12.45 11.02
CA TRP A 64 23.97 -11.26 10.20
C TRP A 64 23.27 -10.10 10.90
N LEU A 65 23.82 -8.90 10.75
CA LEU A 65 23.32 -7.68 11.37
C LEU A 65 23.10 -6.60 10.33
N ALA A 66 21.91 -6.02 10.34
CA ALA A 66 21.60 -4.77 9.67
C ALA A 66 21.22 -3.72 10.71
N ALA A 67 21.37 -2.45 10.35
CA ALA A 67 20.90 -1.33 11.15
C ALA A 67 20.29 -0.28 10.21
N TYR A 68 19.20 0.35 10.66
CA TYR A 68 18.58 1.43 9.93
C TYR A 68 18.25 2.58 10.87
N LYS A 69 18.18 3.77 10.29
CA LYS A 69 17.68 4.98 10.95
C LYS A 69 16.34 5.36 10.33
N LEU A 70 15.36 5.63 11.18
CA LEU A 70 14.04 6.11 10.78
C LEU A 70 13.83 7.52 11.34
N ARG A 71 13.50 8.46 10.47
CA ARG A 71 13.09 9.81 10.83
C ARG A 71 11.65 10.06 10.37
N VAL A 72 10.82 10.56 11.26
CA VAL A 72 9.43 10.91 11.01
C VAL A 72 9.18 12.34 11.45
N ARG A 73 8.72 13.19 10.55
CA ARG A 73 8.38 14.59 10.80
C ARG A 73 6.94 14.86 10.38
N LEU A 74 6.28 15.70 11.17
CA LEU A 74 5.02 16.32 10.79
C LEU A 74 5.25 17.82 10.60
N LEU A 75 4.83 18.34 9.46
CA LEU A 75 4.92 19.76 9.16
C LEU A 75 3.52 20.34 9.01
N SER A 76 3.31 21.52 9.56
CA SER A 76 2.07 22.29 9.36
C SER A 76 1.92 22.70 7.88
N PRO A 77 0.73 23.16 7.44
CA PRO A 77 0.55 23.70 6.08
C PRO A 77 1.47 24.88 5.76
N GLY A 78 1.97 25.58 6.77
CA GLY A 78 2.96 26.65 6.63
C GLY A 78 4.41 26.18 6.56
N GLY A 79 4.67 24.86 6.55
CA GLY A 79 6.01 24.28 6.48
C GLY A 79 6.79 24.24 7.80
N GLN A 80 6.16 24.61 8.92
CA GLN A 80 6.80 24.51 10.24
C GLN A 80 6.73 23.08 10.76
N VAL A 81 7.85 22.55 11.27
CA VAL A 81 7.90 21.24 11.93
C VAL A 81 7.10 21.33 13.25
N THR A 82 6.04 20.56 13.35
CA THR A 82 5.16 20.47 14.54
C THR A 82 5.43 19.22 15.37
N GLY A 83 6.09 18.22 14.79
CA GLY A 83 6.53 17.02 15.48
C GLY A 83 7.67 16.34 14.74
N GLU A 84 8.64 15.81 15.49
CA GLU A 84 9.77 15.07 14.93
C GLU A 84 10.17 13.93 15.85
N ARG A 85 10.50 12.79 15.28
CA ARG A 85 11.11 11.64 15.95
C ARG A 85 12.14 11.03 15.02
N GLU A 86 13.28 10.68 15.60
CA GLU A 86 14.36 9.98 14.90
C GLU A 86 14.94 8.93 15.84
N TRP A 87 15.19 7.73 15.32
CA TRP A 87 15.84 6.67 16.08
C TRP A 87 16.50 5.67 15.15
N GLU A 88 17.41 4.89 15.73
CA GLU A 88 18.07 3.77 15.07
C GLU A 88 17.52 2.45 15.59
N SER A 89 17.42 1.47 14.71
CA SER A 89 17.03 0.10 15.04
C SER A 89 18.02 -0.88 14.44
N VAL A 90 18.28 -1.94 15.21
CA VAL A 90 19.20 -3.02 14.82
C VAL A 90 18.41 -4.29 14.56
N VAL A 91 18.70 -4.94 13.44
CA VAL A 91 18.09 -6.18 12.98
C VAL A 91 19.14 -7.28 13.00
N CYS A 92 18.85 -8.37 13.67
CA CYS A 92 19.69 -9.58 13.68
C CYS A 92 18.93 -10.74 13.04
N VAL A 93 19.58 -11.46 12.13
CA VAL A 93 19.04 -12.68 11.51
C VAL A 93 20.10 -13.77 11.52
N ASP A 94 19.67 -15.02 11.67
CA ASP A 94 20.57 -16.17 11.65
C ASP A 94 21.05 -16.48 10.22
N SER A 95 20.24 -16.17 9.22
CA SER A 95 20.59 -16.33 7.81
C SER A 95 20.00 -15.23 6.93
N LEU A 96 20.66 -14.92 5.81
CA LEU A 96 20.12 -13.99 4.81
C LEU A 96 18.84 -14.50 4.14
N GLN A 97 18.58 -15.80 4.14
CA GLN A 97 17.34 -16.37 3.64
C GLN A 97 16.16 -16.06 4.58
N GLU A 98 16.42 -16.00 5.88
CA GLU A 98 15.43 -15.62 6.88
C GLU A 98 14.99 -14.14 6.72
N SER A 99 15.93 -13.26 6.38
CA SER A 99 15.62 -11.84 6.16
C SER A 99 14.56 -11.60 5.06
N GLN A 100 14.46 -12.51 4.08
CA GLN A 100 13.50 -12.40 2.98
C GLN A 100 12.03 -12.54 3.43
N ARG A 101 11.79 -12.99 4.66
CA ARG A 101 10.43 -13.26 5.18
C ARG A 101 10.03 -12.37 6.35
N GLN A 102 10.94 -11.54 6.84
CA GLN A 102 10.72 -10.73 8.02
C GLN A 102 10.58 -9.25 7.69
N THR A 103 9.91 -8.53 8.59
CA THR A 103 9.66 -7.10 8.45
C THR A 103 9.79 -6.45 9.82
N SER A 104 10.51 -5.35 9.91
CA SER A 104 10.49 -4.51 11.10
C SER A 104 9.22 -3.67 11.12
N LEU A 105 8.51 -3.69 12.25
CA LEU A 105 7.36 -2.84 12.48
C LEU A 105 7.73 -1.74 13.46
N GLU A 106 7.44 -0.50 13.11
CA GLU A 106 7.63 0.67 13.94
C GLU A 106 6.32 1.42 14.15
N VAL A 107 6.13 1.99 15.33
CA VAL A 107 4.98 2.82 15.68
C VAL A 107 5.47 4.08 16.37
N VAL A 108 4.98 5.21 15.92
CA VAL A 108 5.27 6.52 16.53
C VAL A 108 4.01 7.38 16.58
N GLY A 109 3.78 8.05 17.69
CA GLY A 109 2.61 8.90 17.91
C GLY A 109 2.96 10.38 18.06
N PHE A 110 2.07 11.23 17.57
CA PHE A 110 2.14 12.69 17.67
C PHE A 110 0.82 13.28 18.13
N VAL A 111 0.89 14.34 18.92
CA VAL A 111 -0.28 15.15 19.26
C VAL A 111 -0.38 16.30 18.26
N VAL A 112 -1.45 16.32 17.47
CA VAL A 112 -1.66 17.24 16.34
C VAL A 112 -2.86 18.13 16.62
N ARG A 113 -2.77 19.42 16.21
CA ARG A 113 -3.86 20.40 16.32
C ARG A 113 -4.30 20.99 14.98
N ASP A 114 -3.51 20.76 13.94
CA ASP A 114 -3.83 21.21 12.58
C ASP A 114 -4.83 20.26 11.92
N ASP A 115 -5.66 20.76 11.01
CA ASP A 115 -6.62 19.97 10.24
C ASP A 115 -5.93 19.09 9.17
N SER A 116 -4.68 19.38 8.86
CA SER A 116 -3.83 18.59 7.96
C SER A 116 -2.36 18.84 8.27
N VAL A 117 -1.56 17.82 8.06
CA VAL A 117 -0.10 17.87 8.21
C VAL A 117 0.59 17.20 7.04
N LEU A 118 1.76 17.67 6.66
CA LEU A 118 2.64 16.96 5.75
C LEU A 118 3.44 15.96 6.58
N LEU A 119 3.18 14.67 6.35
CA LEU A 119 4.02 13.58 6.87
C LEU A 119 5.23 13.47 5.96
N ASP A 120 6.41 13.62 6.55
CA ASP A 120 7.70 13.54 5.89
C ASP A 120 8.55 12.49 6.61
N MET A 121 8.91 11.44 5.90
CA MET A 121 9.60 10.28 6.45
C MET A 121 10.82 9.92 5.63
N GLU A 122 11.84 9.44 6.33
CA GLU A 122 13.06 8.92 5.72
C GLU A 122 13.53 7.68 6.48
N VAL A 123 13.88 6.64 5.73
CA VAL A 123 14.54 5.44 6.23
C VAL A 123 15.91 5.36 5.57
N GLU A 124 16.96 5.21 6.36
CA GLU A 124 18.34 5.05 5.91
C GLU A 124 18.91 3.72 6.40
N ASP A 125 19.43 2.91 5.50
CA ASP A 125 20.21 1.72 5.85
C ASP A 125 21.62 2.15 6.25
N LEU A 126 21.98 1.96 7.50
CA LEU A 126 23.27 2.42 8.04
C LEU A 126 24.48 1.61 7.57
N ASN A 127 24.26 0.43 7.00
CA ASN A 127 25.35 -0.39 6.45
C ASN A 127 25.71 -0.01 5.01
N SER A 128 24.73 0.38 4.19
CA SER A 128 24.96 0.73 2.77
C SER A 128 24.87 2.23 2.49
N GLY A 129 24.22 2.99 3.38
CA GLY A 129 23.84 4.39 3.12
C GLY A 129 22.66 4.55 2.14
N ALA A 130 22.03 3.44 1.72
CA ALA A 130 20.84 3.51 0.90
C ALA A 130 19.68 4.11 1.71
N SER A 131 18.92 5.01 1.11
CA SER A 131 17.77 5.63 1.76
C SER A 131 16.50 5.52 0.93
N GLY A 132 15.37 5.67 1.60
CA GLY A 132 14.06 5.82 1.01
C GLY A 132 13.29 6.89 1.76
N SER A 133 12.51 7.71 1.05
CA SER A 133 11.72 8.77 1.65
C SER A 133 10.27 8.74 1.16
N LEU A 134 9.38 9.29 1.98
CA LEU A 134 7.96 9.45 1.67
C LEU A 134 7.51 10.81 2.15
N GLN A 135 6.86 11.58 1.28
CA GLN A 135 6.13 12.79 1.68
C GLN A 135 4.68 12.68 1.25
N THR A 136 3.76 12.90 2.19
CA THR A 136 2.33 12.84 1.91
C THR A 136 1.53 13.71 2.86
N TRP A 137 0.42 14.29 2.36
CA TRP A 137 -0.51 15.03 3.19
C TRP A 137 -1.44 14.08 3.93
N VAL A 138 -1.47 14.22 5.25
CA VAL A 138 -2.39 13.53 6.16
C VAL A 138 -3.47 14.51 6.57
N ARG A 139 -4.72 14.13 6.34
CA ARG A 139 -5.86 14.87 6.84
C ARG A 139 -6.15 14.41 8.27
N VAL A 140 -6.14 15.34 9.20
CA VAL A 140 -6.39 15.07 10.61
C VAL A 140 -7.89 15.28 10.90
N PRO A 141 -8.62 14.26 11.37
CA PRO A 141 -10.03 14.40 11.69
C PRO A 141 -10.24 15.22 12.96
N SER A 142 -11.39 15.87 13.05
CA SER A 142 -11.81 16.52 14.29
C SER A 142 -12.70 15.59 15.11
N PHE A 143 -12.51 15.54 16.43
CA PHE A 143 -13.33 14.78 17.38
C PHE A 143 -14.12 15.73 18.28
N ALA A 144 -15.41 15.89 18.00
CA ALA A 144 -16.30 16.72 18.83
C ALA A 144 -16.53 16.09 20.22
N ASP A 145 -16.76 16.91 21.24
CA ASP A 145 -16.88 16.48 22.64
C ASP A 145 -18.29 16.08 23.07
N SER A 146 -19.31 16.35 22.27
CA SER A 146 -20.72 16.20 22.67
C SER A 146 -21.53 15.17 21.92
N VAL A 147 -20.98 14.55 20.86
CA VAL A 147 -21.68 13.58 20.02
C VAL A 147 -20.88 12.29 19.88
N LEU A 148 -21.57 11.19 19.64
CA LEU A 148 -20.92 9.90 19.35
C LEU A 148 -19.83 10.09 18.30
N GLN A 149 -18.63 9.57 18.57
CA GLN A 149 -17.47 9.63 17.67
C GLN A 149 -16.82 8.25 17.53
N LEU A 150 -16.20 8.03 16.38
CA LEU A 150 -15.41 6.85 16.06
C LEU A 150 -14.02 7.31 15.59
N SER A 151 -12.95 6.73 16.14
CA SER A 151 -11.58 6.95 15.65
C SER A 151 -11.45 6.55 14.19
N GLU A 152 -10.34 6.77 13.57
CA GLU A 152 -9.97 6.07 12.34
C GLU A 152 -9.76 4.59 12.60
N ILE A 153 -9.74 3.80 11.52
CA ILE A 153 -9.56 2.35 11.58
C ILE A 153 -8.07 2.05 11.46
N GLU A 154 -7.49 1.47 12.50
CA GLU A 154 -6.21 0.82 12.40
C GLU A 154 -6.42 -0.61 11.90
N LEU A 155 -5.75 -0.96 10.81
CA LEU A 155 -5.69 -2.31 10.28
C LEU A 155 -4.49 -3.04 10.87
N ALA A 156 -4.71 -4.25 11.39
CA ALA A 156 -3.67 -5.03 12.05
C ALA A 156 -3.58 -6.47 11.51
N HIS A 157 -2.38 -7.04 11.62
CA HIS A 157 -2.13 -8.47 11.40
C HIS A 157 -2.70 -9.31 12.52
N THR A 158 -2.51 -8.85 13.78
CA THR A 158 -3.04 -9.53 14.97
C THR A 158 -3.42 -8.50 16.03
N ILE A 159 -4.45 -8.83 16.81
CA ILE A 159 -4.82 -8.11 18.02
C ILE A 159 -5.10 -9.13 19.12
N GLU A 160 -4.35 -9.06 20.20
CA GLU A 160 -4.45 -9.97 21.33
C GLU A 160 -4.50 -9.19 22.66
N ARG A 161 -4.86 -9.85 23.77
CA ARG A 161 -4.72 -9.24 25.08
C ARG A 161 -3.24 -9.05 25.40
N ALA A 162 -2.86 -7.85 25.78
CA ALA A 162 -1.48 -7.56 26.14
C ALA A 162 -1.10 -8.30 27.43
N ALA A 163 -0.05 -9.12 27.35
CA ALA A 163 0.56 -9.75 28.51
C ALA A 163 1.63 -8.85 29.14
N VAL A 164 2.29 -8.01 28.33
CA VAL A 164 3.34 -7.07 28.73
C VAL A 164 3.14 -5.77 27.95
N GLU A 165 3.35 -4.64 28.60
CA GLU A 165 3.32 -3.36 27.92
C GLU A 165 4.56 -3.15 27.04
N ASN A 166 4.34 -2.77 25.79
CA ASN A 166 5.36 -2.39 24.82
C ASN A 166 4.80 -1.34 23.85
N ARG A 167 5.58 -0.92 22.85
CA ARG A 167 5.18 0.12 21.88
C ARG A 167 3.92 -0.20 21.05
N PHE A 168 3.50 -1.48 21.02
CA PHE A 168 2.28 -1.93 20.33
C PHE A 168 1.10 -2.12 21.29
N THR A 169 1.27 -1.77 22.57
CA THR A 169 0.21 -1.95 23.55
C THR A 169 -0.65 -0.70 23.65
N LYS A 170 -1.95 -0.84 23.44
CA LYS A 170 -2.96 0.20 23.62
C LYS A 170 -4.24 -0.36 24.22
N ASN A 171 -4.77 0.32 25.24
CA ASN A 171 -6.01 -0.06 25.93
C ASN A 171 -6.07 -1.55 26.36
N GLY A 172 -4.94 -2.11 26.79
CA GLY A 172 -4.81 -3.51 27.24
C GLY A 172 -4.79 -4.54 26.11
N PHE A 173 -4.61 -4.11 24.86
CA PHE A 173 -4.39 -4.98 23.70
C PHE A 173 -2.99 -4.74 23.13
N GLN A 174 -2.36 -5.81 22.68
CA GLN A 174 -1.22 -5.77 21.78
C GLN A 174 -1.75 -5.76 20.35
N VAL A 175 -1.55 -4.65 19.64
CA VAL A 175 -2.01 -4.44 18.28
C VAL A 175 -0.79 -4.41 17.37
N LEU A 176 -0.62 -5.43 16.51
CA LEU A 176 0.44 -5.45 15.51
C LEU A 176 -0.09 -4.88 14.20
N PRO A 177 0.25 -3.63 13.85
CA PRO A 177 -0.31 -2.95 12.69
C PRO A 177 0.06 -3.64 11.37
N ASN A 178 -0.76 -3.44 10.35
CA ASN A 178 -0.46 -3.82 8.98
C ASN A 178 -0.33 -2.58 8.08
N PRO A 179 0.82 -1.89 8.08
CA PRO A 179 1.02 -0.68 7.29
C PRO A 179 0.94 -0.93 5.77
N SER A 180 1.08 -2.17 5.35
CA SER A 180 0.90 -2.55 3.96
C SER A 180 -0.55 -2.57 3.52
N ARG A 181 -1.48 -2.75 4.46
CA ARG A 181 -2.92 -2.99 4.24
C ARG A 181 -3.20 -4.20 3.35
N VAL A 182 -2.25 -5.12 3.26
CA VAL A 182 -2.35 -6.29 2.42
C VAL A 182 -2.47 -7.54 3.27
N TYR A 183 -3.39 -8.40 2.88
CA TYR A 183 -3.67 -9.68 3.52
C TYR A 183 -3.60 -10.81 2.49
N GLY A 184 -3.20 -12.00 2.92
CA GLY A 184 -3.09 -13.18 2.06
C GLY A 184 -3.75 -14.40 2.68
N SER A 185 -3.86 -15.48 1.91
CA SER A 185 -4.45 -16.73 2.40
C SER A 185 -3.62 -17.42 3.48
N ASP A 186 -2.33 -17.13 3.59
CA ASP A 186 -1.47 -17.66 4.67
C ASP A 186 -1.84 -17.04 6.03
N SER A 187 -2.40 -15.83 6.01
CA SER A 187 -2.95 -15.14 7.18
C SER A 187 -4.24 -14.43 6.78
N PRO A 188 -5.34 -15.17 6.60
CA PRO A 188 -6.57 -14.66 5.99
C PRO A 188 -7.45 -13.89 6.97
N PHE A 189 -6.85 -13.33 7.99
CA PHE A 189 -7.57 -12.57 9.00
C PHE A 189 -7.12 -11.12 9.00
N LEU A 190 -8.08 -10.24 8.78
CA LEU A 190 -7.93 -8.82 9.02
C LEU A 190 -8.44 -8.53 10.43
N TYR A 191 -7.65 -7.79 11.20
CA TYR A 191 -8.10 -7.25 12.47
C TYR A 191 -8.29 -5.75 12.31
N LEU A 192 -9.44 -5.24 12.78
CA LEU A 192 -9.67 -3.81 12.92
C LEU A 192 -9.57 -3.42 14.40
N TYR A 193 -8.96 -2.28 14.65
CA TYR A 193 -8.98 -1.58 15.92
C TYR A 193 -9.56 -0.20 15.72
N CYS A 194 -10.55 0.14 16.56
CA CYS A 194 -11.14 1.48 16.63
C CYS A 194 -11.43 1.85 18.08
N GLU A 195 -11.53 3.13 18.34
CA GLU A 195 -12.00 3.68 19.62
C GLU A 195 -13.30 4.45 19.43
N LEU A 196 -14.19 4.28 20.40
CA LEU A 196 -15.47 4.99 20.46
C LEU A 196 -15.45 6.00 21.59
N TYR A 197 -15.97 7.17 21.33
CA TYR A 197 -15.97 8.28 22.27
C TYR A 197 -17.37 8.85 22.46
N ASN A 198 -17.58 9.51 23.61
CA ASN A 198 -18.80 10.17 24.00
C ASN A 198 -19.99 9.19 24.07
N LEU A 199 -19.73 7.97 24.53
CA LEU A 199 -20.75 6.97 24.80
C LEU A 199 -21.48 7.28 26.12
N VAL A 200 -22.75 6.90 26.19
CA VAL A 200 -23.55 6.94 27.43
C VAL A 200 -23.53 5.55 28.05
N ALA A 201 -23.07 5.45 29.30
CA ALA A 201 -22.98 4.18 30.00
C ALA A 201 -24.35 3.51 30.12
N GLY A 202 -24.41 2.20 29.83
CA GLY A 202 -25.63 1.40 29.86
C GLY A 202 -26.53 1.53 28.62
N GLN A 203 -26.34 2.52 27.77
CA GLN A 203 -27.09 2.71 26.54
C GLN A 203 -26.70 1.66 25.49
N SER A 204 -27.62 1.30 24.61
CA SER A 204 -27.40 0.29 23.58
C SER A 204 -26.86 0.90 22.30
N TYR A 205 -25.78 0.33 21.76
CA TYR A 205 -25.18 0.69 20.48
C TYR A 205 -25.04 -0.55 19.60
N VAL A 206 -25.22 -0.39 18.30
CA VAL A 206 -24.97 -1.46 17.32
C VAL A 206 -23.69 -1.13 16.57
N ARG A 207 -22.68 -1.97 16.73
CA ARG A 207 -21.46 -1.95 15.93
C ARG A 207 -21.65 -2.81 14.70
N GLN A 208 -21.31 -2.30 13.54
CA GLN A 208 -21.48 -3.01 12.28
C GLN A 208 -20.26 -2.79 11.40
N TRP A 209 -19.90 -3.80 10.63
CA TRP A 209 -18.87 -3.68 9.61
C TRP A 209 -19.30 -4.40 8.33
N ALA A 210 -18.76 -3.96 7.21
CA ALA A 210 -18.92 -4.58 5.91
C ALA A 210 -17.63 -4.50 5.10
N VAL A 211 -17.35 -5.56 4.37
CA VAL A 211 -16.38 -5.56 3.29
C VAL A 211 -17.12 -5.37 1.98
N VAL A 212 -16.65 -4.42 1.20
CA VAL A 212 -17.20 -4.04 -0.09
C VAL A 212 -16.13 -4.28 -1.16
N ASP A 213 -16.50 -4.92 -2.25
CA ASP A 213 -15.61 -5.17 -3.39
C ASP A 213 -15.43 -3.92 -4.29
N GLU A 214 -14.64 -4.04 -5.33
CA GLU A 214 -14.39 -2.94 -6.29
C GLU A 214 -15.63 -2.53 -7.08
N GLN A 215 -16.60 -3.43 -7.23
CA GLN A 215 -17.87 -3.17 -7.91
C GLN A 215 -18.89 -2.48 -6.98
N GLY A 216 -18.53 -2.30 -5.69
CA GLY A 216 -19.39 -1.68 -4.68
C GLY A 216 -20.38 -2.65 -4.05
N ALA A 217 -20.28 -3.97 -4.32
CA ALA A 217 -21.10 -4.97 -3.68
C ALA A 217 -20.59 -5.32 -2.29
N THR A 218 -21.51 -5.49 -1.34
CA THR A 218 -21.16 -5.97 0.00
C THR A 218 -20.96 -7.49 -0.04
N VAL A 219 -19.73 -7.94 0.22
CA VAL A 219 -19.33 -9.35 0.12
C VAL A 219 -19.19 -10.04 1.48
N HIS A 220 -19.02 -9.27 2.55
CA HIS A 220 -18.99 -9.82 3.91
C HIS A 220 -19.44 -8.78 4.93
N THR A 221 -20.16 -9.20 5.98
CA THR A 221 -20.67 -8.30 7.02
C THR A 221 -20.65 -8.93 8.39
N GLY A 222 -20.63 -8.09 9.41
CA GLY A 222 -20.87 -8.50 10.79
C GLY A 222 -21.51 -7.39 11.61
N HIS A 223 -22.20 -7.77 12.67
CA HIS A 223 -22.77 -6.82 13.61
C HIS A 223 -22.77 -7.36 15.03
N LYS A 224 -22.75 -6.45 16.00
CA LYS A 224 -22.80 -6.79 17.42
C LYS A 224 -23.39 -5.64 18.22
N ILE A 225 -24.29 -5.96 19.15
CA ILE A 225 -24.83 -5.01 20.12
C ILE A 225 -23.81 -4.88 21.25
N MET A 226 -23.58 -3.64 21.69
CA MET A 226 -22.76 -3.33 22.85
C MET A 226 -23.49 -2.40 23.82
N ARG A 227 -23.18 -2.55 25.11
CA ARG A 227 -23.60 -1.63 26.19
C ARG A 227 -22.35 -1.20 26.94
N PRO A 228 -21.82 -0.01 26.67
CA PRO A 228 -20.60 0.46 27.29
C PRO A 228 -20.77 0.70 28.78
N ARG A 229 -19.68 0.58 29.53
CA ARG A 229 -19.63 0.88 30.97
C ARG A 229 -19.02 2.26 31.25
N ALA A 230 -18.44 2.89 30.23
CA ALA A 230 -17.78 4.19 30.30
C ALA A 230 -18.10 5.01 29.05
N SER A 231 -17.70 6.28 29.04
CA SER A 231 -17.86 7.19 27.91
C SER A 231 -16.92 6.88 26.72
N THR A 232 -15.99 5.96 26.91
CA THR A 232 -15.10 5.45 25.86
C THR A 232 -15.14 3.93 25.81
N ALA A 233 -14.94 3.34 24.64
CA ALA A 233 -14.81 1.90 24.48
C ALA A 233 -13.88 1.57 23.30
N VAL A 234 -13.24 0.41 23.38
CA VAL A 234 -12.44 -0.15 22.28
C VAL A 234 -13.32 -1.12 21.48
N TRP A 235 -13.19 -1.03 20.18
CA TRP A 235 -13.77 -1.98 19.25
C TRP A 235 -12.66 -2.73 18.52
N VAL A 236 -12.52 -4.01 18.85
CA VAL A 236 -11.68 -4.97 18.12
C VAL A 236 -12.60 -5.95 17.40
N GLU A 237 -12.30 -6.22 16.14
CA GLU A 237 -13.00 -7.24 15.35
C GLU A 237 -12.00 -8.04 14.52
N LYS A 238 -12.26 -9.33 14.36
CA LYS A 238 -11.51 -10.24 13.50
C LYS A 238 -12.37 -10.62 12.32
N VAL A 239 -11.95 -10.25 11.13
CA VAL A 239 -12.67 -10.50 9.88
C VAL A 239 -11.97 -11.61 9.10
N ASN A 240 -12.70 -12.67 8.75
CA ASN A 240 -12.18 -13.75 7.93
C ASN A 240 -12.30 -13.37 6.44
N LEU A 241 -11.20 -13.39 5.73
CA LEU A 241 -11.10 -12.96 4.33
C LEU A 241 -11.10 -14.10 3.31
N LEU A 242 -11.12 -15.38 3.76
CA LEU A 242 -10.98 -16.55 2.86
C LEU A 242 -12.03 -16.62 1.74
N GLN A 243 -13.16 -15.97 1.90
CA GLN A 243 -14.25 -15.97 0.90
C GLN A 243 -14.15 -14.80 -0.09
N LEU A 244 -13.16 -13.91 0.09
CA LEU A 244 -12.99 -12.77 -0.80
C LEU A 244 -12.24 -13.17 -2.06
N SER A 245 -12.58 -12.56 -3.16
CA SER A 245 -11.76 -12.56 -4.36
C SER A 245 -10.47 -11.76 -4.16
N SER A 246 -9.42 -12.09 -4.90
CA SER A 246 -8.23 -11.24 -4.92
C SER A 246 -8.57 -9.86 -5.47
N GLY A 247 -7.95 -8.83 -4.91
CA GLY A 247 -8.12 -7.45 -5.35
C GLY A 247 -8.27 -6.47 -4.18
N ARG A 248 -8.62 -5.26 -4.54
CA ARG A 248 -8.88 -4.17 -3.60
C ARG A 248 -10.27 -4.30 -3.00
N HIS A 249 -10.36 -4.11 -1.69
CA HIS A 249 -11.61 -4.09 -0.94
C HIS A 249 -11.68 -2.84 -0.07
N LEU A 250 -12.87 -2.50 0.36
CA LEU A 250 -13.12 -1.42 1.30
C LEU A 250 -13.76 -1.98 2.58
N LEU A 251 -13.07 -1.83 3.70
CA LEU A 251 -13.66 -2.10 5.01
C LEU A 251 -14.43 -0.87 5.46
N ARG A 252 -15.73 -1.01 5.70
CA ARG A 252 -16.58 0.00 6.32
C ARG A 252 -16.92 -0.44 7.73
N ALA A 253 -16.82 0.48 8.69
CA ALA A 253 -17.20 0.26 10.08
C ALA A 253 -18.08 1.41 10.54
N TRP A 254 -19.20 1.10 11.19
CA TRP A 254 -20.12 2.11 11.72
C TRP A 254 -20.74 1.69 13.02
N VAL A 255 -21.12 2.68 13.80
CA VAL A 255 -21.77 2.51 15.09
C VAL A 255 -23.02 3.35 15.11
N THR A 256 -24.13 2.72 15.46
CA THR A 256 -25.44 3.38 15.60
C THR A 256 -25.86 3.37 17.06
N ASP A 257 -26.16 4.52 17.59
CA ASP A 257 -26.84 4.68 18.87
C ASP A 257 -28.30 4.24 18.72
N SER A 258 -28.70 3.18 19.42
CA SER A 258 -30.05 2.61 19.30
C SER A 258 -31.16 3.54 19.85
N THR A 259 -30.81 4.56 20.67
CA THR A 259 -31.75 5.48 21.26
C THR A 259 -32.02 6.69 20.40
N SER A 260 -30.93 7.33 19.90
CA SER A 260 -31.05 8.55 19.09
C SER A 260 -31.11 8.27 17.58
N GLY A 261 -30.70 7.06 17.12
CA GLY A 261 -30.53 6.74 15.71
C GLY A 261 -29.26 7.37 15.09
N THR A 262 -28.47 8.10 15.88
CA THR A 262 -27.22 8.72 15.40
C THR A 262 -26.24 7.65 14.97
N THR A 263 -25.66 7.81 13.77
CA THR A 263 -24.69 6.88 13.22
C THR A 263 -23.39 7.60 12.87
N VAL A 264 -22.27 7.03 13.27
CA VAL A 264 -20.91 7.45 12.87
C VAL A 264 -20.24 6.33 12.11
N GLN A 265 -19.46 6.67 11.08
CA GLN A 265 -18.82 5.67 10.23
C GLN A 265 -17.39 6.05 9.87
N ARG A 266 -16.58 5.02 9.61
CA ARG A 266 -15.24 5.11 9.00
C ARG A 266 -15.10 4.04 7.93
N GLN A 267 -14.20 4.27 6.99
CA GLN A 267 -13.86 3.29 5.98
C GLN A 267 -12.39 3.38 5.63
N THR A 268 -11.82 2.23 5.28
CA THR A 268 -10.40 2.14 4.90
C THR A 268 -10.23 1.07 3.82
N PRO A 269 -9.43 1.32 2.78
CA PRO A 269 -9.13 0.31 1.77
C PRO A 269 -8.12 -0.70 2.31
N PHE A 270 -8.24 -1.93 1.82
CA PHE A 270 -7.23 -2.98 1.99
C PHE A 270 -7.19 -3.86 0.73
N TRP A 271 -6.14 -4.64 0.60
CA TRP A 271 -5.98 -5.61 -0.49
C TRP A 271 -5.98 -7.01 0.08
N PHE A 272 -6.71 -7.89 -0.56
CA PHE A 272 -6.67 -9.30 -0.28
C PHE A 272 -6.12 -10.04 -1.50
N SER A 273 -5.09 -10.84 -1.26
CA SER A 273 -4.66 -11.84 -2.20
C SER A 273 -5.20 -13.18 -1.69
N SER A 274 -6.31 -13.64 -2.26
CA SER A 274 -6.49 -15.07 -2.24
C SER A 274 -5.34 -15.61 -3.05
N SER A 275 -4.24 -16.05 -2.42
CA SER A 275 -3.64 -17.22 -2.94
C SER A 275 -4.73 -18.30 -2.71
N THR A 276 -5.67 -18.37 -3.60
CA THR A 276 -6.04 -19.69 -4.03
C THR A 276 -4.71 -20.20 -4.55
N MET A 277 -3.88 -20.72 -3.66
CA MET A 277 -3.27 -21.99 -3.85
C MET A 277 -4.42 -22.80 -4.38
N ALA A 278 -4.68 -22.66 -5.70
CA ALA A 278 -5.46 -23.63 -6.38
C ALA A 278 -4.90 -24.91 -5.79
N SER A 279 -5.67 -25.62 -5.00
CA SER A 279 -5.30 -26.99 -4.69
C SER A 279 -4.86 -27.50 -6.03
N ALA A 280 -3.79 -28.29 -6.11
CA ALA A 280 -3.29 -28.78 -7.39
C ALA A 280 -4.39 -29.42 -8.26
N ASP A 281 -5.59 -29.50 -7.75
CA ASP A 281 -6.83 -30.00 -8.33
C ASP A 281 -7.78 -28.90 -8.85
N THR A 282 -7.53 -27.58 -8.60
CA THR A 282 -8.38 -26.52 -9.16
C THR A 282 -7.94 -26.22 -10.59
N LEU A 283 -8.82 -26.48 -11.54
CA LEU A 283 -8.60 -26.12 -12.95
C LEU A 283 -8.71 -24.60 -13.10
N LEU A 284 -7.69 -23.97 -13.72
CA LEU A 284 -7.79 -22.58 -14.13
C LEU A 284 -8.72 -22.47 -15.34
N ASP A 285 -9.73 -21.64 -15.27
CA ASP A 285 -10.48 -21.27 -16.45
C ASP A 285 -9.61 -20.40 -17.40
N GLU A 286 -10.04 -20.27 -18.62
CA GLU A 286 -9.29 -19.57 -19.68
C GLU A 286 -9.06 -18.09 -19.34
N SER A 287 -10.01 -17.45 -18.67
CA SER A 287 -9.95 -16.06 -18.24
C SER A 287 -8.89 -15.88 -17.15
N SER A 288 -8.91 -16.70 -16.12
CA SER A 288 -7.94 -16.68 -15.02
C SER A 288 -6.52 -17.02 -15.49
N ALA A 289 -6.40 -17.96 -16.44
CA ALA A 289 -5.11 -18.28 -17.05
C ALA A 289 -4.53 -17.13 -17.86
N ALA A 290 -5.37 -16.36 -18.58
CA ALA A 290 -4.94 -15.17 -19.31
C ALA A 290 -4.44 -14.06 -18.38
N VAL A 291 -5.12 -13.82 -17.25
CA VAL A 291 -4.69 -12.86 -16.22
C VAL A 291 -3.37 -13.29 -15.59
N ALA A 292 -3.26 -14.56 -15.20
CA ALA A 292 -2.03 -15.11 -14.63
C ALA A 292 -0.84 -14.99 -15.60
N ARG A 293 -1.07 -15.31 -16.88
CA ARG A 293 -0.06 -15.13 -17.93
C ARG A 293 0.41 -13.68 -18.05
N ALA A 294 -0.51 -12.74 -18.01
CA ALA A 294 -0.21 -11.33 -18.07
C ALA A 294 0.67 -10.87 -16.88
N GLN A 295 0.38 -11.36 -15.68
CA GLN A 295 1.18 -11.10 -14.49
C GLN A 295 2.57 -11.73 -14.57
N LEU A 296 2.68 -12.97 -15.05
CA LEU A 296 3.95 -13.67 -15.25
C LEU A 296 4.84 -13.01 -16.30
N ALA A 297 4.26 -12.37 -17.31
CA ALA A 297 4.99 -11.81 -18.45
C ALA A 297 6.13 -10.85 -18.08
N TYR A 298 6.10 -10.27 -16.89
CA TYR A 298 7.14 -9.35 -16.37
C TYR A 298 8.05 -9.97 -15.31
N LEU A 299 7.80 -11.23 -14.95
CA LEU A 299 8.52 -11.91 -13.86
C LEU A 299 9.36 -13.09 -14.35
N VAL A 300 9.06 -13.61 -15.52
CA VAL A 300 9.73 -14.79 -16.08
C VAL A 300 10.29 -14.51 -17.47
N SER A 301 11.22 -15.33 -17.93
CA SER A 301 11.74 -15.27 -19.29
C SER A 301 10.68 -15.64 -20.33
N GLU A 302 10.87 -15.25 -21.61
CA GLU A 302 9.97 -15.67 -22.70
C GLU A 302 9.92 -17.18 -22.88
N GLN A 303 11.06 -17.84 -22.68
CA GLN A 303 11.13 -19.30 -22.73
C GLN A 303 10.26 -19.93 -21.65
N GLU A 304 10.33 -19.43 -20.43
CA GLU A 304 9.53 -19.90 -19.30
C GLU A 304 8.04 -19.58 -19.48
N LEU A 305 7.71 -18.41 -20.01
CA LEU A 305 6.35 -18.04 -20.37
C LEU A 305 5.79 -18.94 -21.49
N GLY A 306 6.61 -19.30 -22.48
CA GLY A 306 6.27 -20.25 -23.52
C GLY A 306 6.01 -21.65 -22.98
N LEU A 307 6.75 -22.09 -21.96
CA LEU A 307 6.47 -23.36 -21.26
C LEU A 307 5.14 -23.29 -20.52
N PHE A 308 4.86 -22.19 -19.82
CA PHE A 308 3.57 -21.96 -19.15
C PHE A 308 2.40 -22.06 -20.15
N ASP A 309 2.54 -21.47 -21.33
CA ASP A 309 1.51 -21.49 -22.37
C ASP A 309 1.17 -22.90 -22.85
N GLN A 310 2.16 -23.81 -22.89
CA GLN A 310 1.99 -25.20 -23.32
C GLN A 310 1.34 -26.11 -22.28
N LEU A 311 1.26 -25.68 -21.02
CA LEU A 311 0.64 -26.45 -19.95
C LEU A 311 -0.89 -26.50 -20.12
N ASP A 312 -1.49 -27.62 -19.74
CA ASP A 312 -2.93 -27.73 -19.57
C ASP A 312 -3.40 -26.91 -18.34
N ALA A 313 -4.70 -26.81 -18.14
CA ALA A 313 -5.28 -26.00 -17.06
C ALA A 313 -4.77 -26.41 -15.67
N GLN A 314 -4.57 -27.71 -15.43
CA GLN A 314 -4.04 -28.21 -14.17
C GLN A 314 -2.53 -27.94 -14.04
N GLY A 315 -1.78 -28.10 -15.12
CA GLY A 315 -0.35 -27.78 -15.16
C GLY A 315 -0.09 -26.29 -14.92
N LYS A 316 -0.90 -25.40 -15.49
CA LYS A 316 -0.86 -23.95 -15.23
C LYS A 316 -1.13 -23.61 -13.76
N ALA A 317 -2.14 -24.24 -13.16
CA ALA A 317 -2.44 -24.08 -11.75
C ALA A 317 -1.26 -24.51 -10.86
N ARG A 318 -0.69 -25.69 -11.10
CA ARG A 318 0.49 -26.19 -10.36
C ARG A 318 1.72 -25.30 -10.53
N TYR A 319 1.95 -24.80 -11.75
CA TYR A 319 3.04 -23.88 -12.03
C TYR A 319 2.91 -22.60 -11.20
N LEU A 320 1.73 -21.98 -11.19
CA LEU A 320 1.47 -20.78 -10.41
C LEU A 320 1.67 -20.99 -8.92
N VAL A 321 1.16 -22.09 -8.38
CA VAL A 321 1.37 -22.47 -6.98
C VAL A 321 2.86 -22.52 -6.65
N SER A 322 3.63 -23.27 -7.46
CA SER A 322 5.08 -23.41 -7.24
C SER A 322 5.83 -22.09 -7.41
N PHE A 323 5.44 -21.33 -8.43
CA PHE A 323 6.06 -20.04 -8.77
C PHE A 323 5.92 -19.02 -7.62
N TRP A 324 4.72 -18.92 -7.05
CA TRP A 324 4.45 -17.97 -5.97
C TRP A 324 4.95 -18.49 -4.61
N ALA A 325 4.88 -19.80 -4.35
CA ALA A 325 5.41 -20.41 -3.13
C ALA A 325 6.95 -20.26 -3.01
N ALA A 326 7.65 -20.14 -4.13
CA ALA A 326 9.11 -19.91 -4.15
C ALA A 326 9.51 -18.44 -3.88
N ARG A 327 8.53 -17.53 -3.74
CA ARG A 327 8.74 -16.09 -3.55
C ARG A 327 8.12 -15.61 -2.24
N SER A 328 8.59 -14.48 -1.71
CA SER A 328 7.97 -13.92 -0.50
C SER A 328 6.54 -13.43 -0.79
N PRO A 329 5.60 -13.54 0.14
CA PRO A 329 4.28 -12.94 0.01
C PRO A 329 4.33 -11.45 -0.35
N GLN A 330 5.30 -10.71 0.21
CA GLN A 330 5.51 -9.29 -0.06
C GLN A 330 5.85 -9.02 -1.53
N PHE A 331 6.66 -9.89 -2.15
CA PHE A 331 7.00 -9.78 -3.57
C PHE A 331 5.75 -9.90 -4.46
N TRP A 332 4.92 -10.89 -4.20
CA TRP A 332 3.65 -11.10 -4.88
C TRP A 332 2.73 -9.87 -4.75
N LEU A 333 2.59 -9.36 -3.54
CA LEU A 333 1.71 -8.24 -3.22
C LEU A 333 2.19 -6.93 -3.86
N GLU A 334 3.49 -6.69 -3.85
CA GLU A 334 4.08 -5.54 -4.51
C GLU A 334 3.89 -5.64 -6.03
N HIS A 335 4.06 -6.83 -6.60
CA HIS A 335 3.81 -7.06 -8.02
C HIS A 335 2.34 -6.77 -8.38
N LEU A 336 1.39 -7.26 -7.59
CA LEU A 336 -0.04 -6.96 -7.80
C LEU A 336 -0.34 -5.47 -7.72
N ARG A 337 0.19 -4.77 -6.71
CA ARG A 337 0.03 -3.32 -6.57
C ARG A 337 0.52 -2.57 -7.80
N ARG A 338 1.72 -2.91 -8.26
CA ARG A 338 2.29 -2.28 -9.46
C ARG A 338 1.47 -2.57 -10.70
N PHE A 339 0.99 -3.80 -10.83
CA PHE A 339 0.14 -4.21 -11.95
C PHE A 339 -1.18 -3.42 -11.96
N GLU A 340 -1.79 -3.26 -10.81
CA GLU A 340 -3.02 -2.49 -10.63
C GLU A 340 -2.82 -0.99 -10.84
N ALA A 341 -1.76 -0.43 -10.23
CA ALA A 341 -1.38 0.96 -10.42
C ALA A 341 -1.08 1.26 -11.91
N ALA A 342 -0.40 0.36 -12.59
CA ALA A 342 -0.14 0.51 -14.03
C ALA A 342 -1.44 0.56 -14.84
N ASN A 343 -2.44 -0.25 -14.50
CA ASN A 343 -3.76 -0.21 -15.15
C ASN A 343 -4.48 1.11 -14.92
N GLN A 344 -4.43 1.64 -13.71
CA GLN A 344 -5.09 2.91 -13.37
C GLN A 344 -4.39 4.12 -13.99
N LEU A 345 -3.05 4.14 -13.98
CA LEU A 345 -2.26 5.30 -14.40
C LEU A 345 -2.04 5.37 -15.91
N PHE A 346 -1.94 4.22 -16.58
CA PHE A 346 -1.49 4.14 -17.97
C PHE A 346 -2.49 3.41 -18.88
N GLY A 347 -3.66 3.04 -18.36
CA GLY A 347 -4.73 2.43 -19.12
C GLY A 347 -5.44 3.40 -20.04
N SER A 348 -5.95 2.88 -21.16
CA SER A 348 -6.87 3.56 -22.07
C SER A 348 -8.06 2.65 -22.39
N PRO A 349 -9.16 3.16 -22.96
CA PRO A 349 -10.29 2.32 -23.34
C PRO A 349 -9.92 1.18 -24.31
N ALA A 350 -8.84 1.34 -25.08
CA ALA A 350 -8.39 0.38 -26.08
C ALA A 350 -7.27 -0.55 -25.59
N THR A 351 -6.53 -0.14 -24.53
CA THR A 351 -5.33 -0.87 -24.10
C THR A 351 -5.24 -0.85 -22.57
N PRO A 352 -5.24 -2.02 -21.91
CA PRO A 352 -4.97 -2.10 -20.48
C PRO A 352 -3.61 -1.49 -20.16
N GLY A 353 -3.53 -0.77 -19.03
CA GLY A 353 -2.31 -0.03 -18.67
C GLY A 353 -1.08 -0.92 -18.52
N TRP A 354 -1.24 -2.14 -18.03
CA TRP A 354 -0.15 -3.11 -17.93
C TRP A 354 0.49 -3.47 -19.28
N ARG A 355 -0.24 -3.32 -20.41
CA ARG A 355 0.30 -3.54 -21.76
C ARG A 355 1.01 -2.33 -22.34
N SER A 356 0.85 -1.15 -21.75
CA SER A 356 1.57 0.05 -22.21
C SER A 356 3.06 -0.03 -21.83
N ASP A 357 3.92 0.68 -22.57
CA ASP A 357 5.35 0.71 -22.27
C ASP A 357 5.63 1.33 -20.91
N ARG A 358 4.88 2.40 -20.52
CA ARG A 358 4.96 2.99 -19.18
C ARG A 358 4.54 1.99 -18.11
N GLY A 359 3.41 1.29 -18.30
CA GLY A 359 2.94 0.29 -17.36
C GLY A 359 3.92 -0.86 -17.19
N ARG A 360 4.53 -1.32 -18.26
CA ARG A 360 5.57 -2.36 -18.24
C ARG A 360 6.76 -1.93 -17.40
N VAL A 361 7.33 -0.75 -17.63
CA VAL A 361 8.44 -0.22 -16.84
C VAL A 361 8.05 -0.06 -15.37
N TYR A 362 6.85 0.47 -15.12
CA TYR A 362 6.34 0.65 -13.76
C TYR A 362 6.17 -0.67 -13.00
N ILE A 363 5.66 -1.71 -13.65
CA ILE A 363 5.50 -3.05 -13.03
C ILE A 363 6.86 -3.65 -12.69
N MET A 364 7.81 -3.55 -13.60
CA MET A 364 9.13 -4.17 -13.42
C MET A 364 10.00 -3.45 -12.39
N TYR A 365 9.95 -2.11 -12.37
CA TYR A 365 10.90 -1.30 -11.59
C TYR A 365 10.26 -0.45 -10.50
N GLY A 366 8.93 -0.36 -10.46
CA GLY A 366 8.18 0.50 -9.55
C GLY A 366 8.08 1.93 -10.07
N PRO A 367 7.61 2.86 -9.22
CA PRO A 367 7.57 4.27 -9.58
C PRO A 367 8.98 4.81 -9.80
N PRO A 368 9.18 5.70 -10.79
CA PRO A 368 10.46 6.39 -10.97
C PRO A 368 10.72 7.35 -9.80
N ASP A 369 11.98 7.66 -9.57
CA ASP A 369 12.39 8.64 -8.55
C ASP A 369 12.04 10.08 -9.01
N GLU A 370 12.12 10.33 -10.32
CA GLU A 370 11.77 11.61 -10.93
C GLU A 370 11.12 11.42 -12.31
N VAL A 371 10.18 12.30 -12.66
CA VAL A 371 9.56 12.34 -13.98
C VAL A 371 9.63 13.74 -14.55
N GLU A 372 10.43 13.90 -15.59
CA GLU A 372 10.45 15.09 -16.41
C GLU A 372 9.38 14.97 -17.52
N ARG A 373 8.54 15.99 -17.67
CA ARG A 373 7.47 16.00 -18.67
C ARG A 373 7.60 17.20 -19.57
N GLU A 374 7.67 16.92 -20.87
CA GLU A 374 7.71 17.94 -21.89
C GLU A 374 6.43 17.85 -22.76
N PRO A 375 5.59 18.88 -22.76
CA PRO A 375 4.41 18.91 -23.60
C PRO A 375 4.79 19.00 -25.08
N ALA A 376 3.85 18.64 -25.96
CA ALA A 376 4.05 18.79 -27.39
C ALA A 376 4.29 20.26 -27.76
N SER A 377 5.25 20.48 -28.66
CA SER A 377 5.59 21.77 -29.23
C SER A 377 5.37 21.78 -30.76
N ILE A 378 5.76 22.87 -31.43
CA ILE A 378 5.70 22.94 -32.90
C ILE A 378 6.64 21.95 -33.56
N ASP A 379 7.77 21.65 -32.91
CA ASP A 379 8.86 20.85 -33.47
C ASP A 379 8.98 19.47 -32.83
N THR A 380 8.38 19.25 -31.66
CA THR A 380 8.52 17.99 -30.89
C THR A 380 7.19 17.46 -30.39
N ARG A 381 7.06 16.14 -30.37
CA ARG A 381 5.95 15.42 -29.70
C ARG A 381 6.09 15.53 -28.19
N ALA A 382 4.98 15.31 -27.47
CA ALA A 382 5.03 15.18 -26.02
C ALA A 382 5.86 13.95 -25.62
N TYR A 383 6.71 14.13 -24.61
CA TYR A 383 7.52 13.03 -24.09
C TYR A 383 7.70 13.12 -22.57
N GLU A 384 8.00 12.00 -21.96
CA GLU A 384 8.37 11.87 -20.55
C GLU A 384 9.72 11.19 -20.43
N ILE A 385 10.56 11.68 -19.50
CA ILE A 385 11.78 11.00 -19.08
C ILE A 385 11.57 10.53 -17.65
N TRP A 386 11.62 9.22 -17.44
CA TRP A 386 11.57 8.61 -16.13
C TRP A 386 12.96 8.30 -15.66
N ILE A 387 13.32 8.83 -14.50
CA ILE A 387 14.65 8.72 -13.90
C ILE A 387 14.58 7.82 -12.68
N TYR A 388 15.47 6.84 -12.64
CA TYR A 388 15.73 5.98 -11.49
C TYR A 388 17.19 6.20 -11.09
N GLU A 389 17.43 6.74 -9.89
CA GLU A 389 18.78 7.13 -9.46
C GLU A 389 19.71 5.94 -9.21
N ASN A 390 19.14 4.80 -8.75
CA ASN A 390 19.91 3.58 -8.54
C ASN A 390 19.11 2.32 -8.88
N LEU A 391 18.99 2.00 -10.14
CA LEU A 391 18.22 0.83 -10.57
C LEU A 391 19.12 -0.42 -10.65
N LYS A 392 18.80 -1.46 -9.86
CA LYS A 392 19.52 -2.75 -9.86
C LYS A 392 21.04 -2.60 -9.74
N SER A 393 21.51 -1.70 -8.91
CA SER A 393 22.95 -1.42 -8.71
C SER A 393 23.69 -0.95 -9.97
N GLN A 394 22.98 -0.48 -11.00
CA GLN A 394 23.57 0.06 -12.22
C GLN A 394 23.75 1.59 -12.17
N GLY A 395 23.34 2.23 -11.06
CA GLY A 395 23.31 3.69 -10.94
C GLY A 395 22.10 4.28 -11.65
N ARG A 396 22.21 5.54 -12.06
CA ARG A 396 21.14 6.29 -12.72
C ARG A 396 20.75 5.66 -14.05
N VAL A 397 19.47 5.35 -14.19
CA VAL A 397 18.86 4.81 -15.41
C VAL A 397 17.72 5.71 -15.85
N GLU A 398 17.65 5.99 -17.14
CA GLU A 398 16.63 6.81 -17.77
C GLU A 398 15.81 5.98 -18.77
N PHE A 399 14.48 6.16 -18.74
CA PHE A 399 13.54 5.65 -19.74
C PHE A 399 12.84 6.83 -20.38
N VAL A 400 12.88 6.94 -21.70
CA VAL A 400 12.23 8.01 -22.45
C VAL A 400 11.01 7.48 -23.20
N PHE A 401 9.88 8.07 -22.94
CA PHE A 401 8.60 7.71 -23.56
C PHE A 401 8.08 8.88 -24.41
N CYS A 402 7.63 8.59 -25.63
CA CYS A 402 7.07 9.60 -26.54
C CYS A 402 5.63 9.24 -26.95
N ASP A 403 4.76 10.24 -26.97
CA ASP A 403 3.38 10.11 -27.47
C ASP A 403 3.33 10.41 -28.98
N PHE A 404 3.40 9.37 -29.79
CA PHE A 404 3.34 9.48 -31.25
C PHE A 404 1.93 9.78 -31.78
N GLY A 405 0.89 9.47 -31.00
CA GLY A 405 -0.50 9.55 -31.44
C GLY A 405 -1.30 10.72 -30.89
N VAL A 406 -0.74 11.53 -30.00
CA VAL A 406 -1.44 12.64 -29.30
C VAL A 406 -2.63 12.15 -28.43
N TYR A 407 -2.69 10.84 -28.14
CA TYR A 407 -3.78 10.21 -27.39
C TYR A 407 -3.35 9.67 -26.02
N GLY A 408 -2.15 10.06 -25.53
CA GLY A 408 -1.61 9.58 -24.26
C GLY A 408 -1.04 8.16 -24.29
N ASN A 409 -0.88 7.57 -25.48
CA ASN A 409 -0.26 6.26 -25.66
C ASN A 409 1.26 6.41 -25.87
N TYR A 410 1.97 6.58 -24.78
CA TYR A 410 3.41 6.77 -24.77
C TYR A 410 4.16 5.47 -25.07
N ARG A 411 5.06 5.51 -26.05
CA ARG A 411 5.94 4.40 -26.44
C ARG A 411 7.36 4.66 -25.95
N LEU A 412 8.02 3.61 -25.46
CA LEU A 412 9.42 3.66 -25.06
C LEU A 412 10.29 3.86 -26.29
N VAL A 413 11.09 4.94 -26.31
CA VAL A 413 11.99 5.30 -27.43
C VAL A 413 13.45 5.20 -27.05
N HIS A 414 13.77 5.23 -25.74
CA HIS A 414 15.14 5.13 -25.27
C HIS A 414 15.19 4.58 -23.83
N CYS A 415 16.27 3.83 -23.53
CA CYS A 415 16.58 3.35 -22.20
C CYS A 415 18.11 3.27 -22.03
N THR A 416 18.62 3.72 -20.88
CA THR A 416 20.06 3.62 -20.55
C THR A 416 20.41 2.36 -19.75
N LEU A 417 19.49 1.44 -19.52
CA LEU A 417 19.71 0.17 -18.82
C LEU A 417 20.70 -0.72 -19.59
N LYS A 418 21.73 -1.22 -18.89
CA LYS A 418 22.93 -1.82 -19.53
C LYS A 418 22.88 -3.32 -19.75
N SER A 419 21.88 -4.07 -19.35
CA SER A 419 21.94 -5.53 -19.50
C SER A 419 20.60 -6.26 -19.60
N GLY A 420 20.55 -7.15 -20.59
CA GLY A 420 19.90 -8.48 -20.59
C GLY A 420 18.40 -8.57 -20.38
N GLU A 421 17.67 -7.49 -20.35
CA GLU A 421 16.23 -7.50 -20.15
C GLU A 421 15.45 -7.01 -21.38
N ARG A 422 14.23 -7.46 -21.54
CA ARG A 422 13.29 -7.23 -22.65
C ARG A 422 13.02 -5.76 -23.03
N LEU A 423 13.64 -4.79 -22.35
CA LEU A 423 13.43 -3.36 -22.54
C LEU A 423 14.63 -2.63 -23.12
N GLU A 424 15.63 -3.37 -23.64
CA GLU A 424 16.82 -2.75 -24.23
C GLU A 424 16.48 -2.04 -25.54
N ILE A 425 16.05 -0.79 -25.40
CA ILE A 425 15.99 0.15 -26.51
C ILE A 425 17.02 1.23 -26.22
N TYR A 426 18.28 0.95 -26.49
CA TYR A 426 19.31 1.97 -26.46
C TYR A 426 19.30 2.74 -27.79
N ASN A 427 18.74 3.94 -27.76
CA ASN A 427 18.67 4.83 -28.91
C ASN A 427 19.28 6.20 -28.54
N PRO A 428 20.57 6.44 -28.80
CA PRO A 428 21.21 7.71 -28.46
C PRO A 428 20.61 8.90 -29.24
N ASP A 429 20.00 8.63 -30.39
CA ASP A 429 19.40 9.63 -31.27
C ASP A 429 17.89 9.82 -31.06
N TRP A 430 17.37 9.37 -29.92
CA TRP A 430 15.94 9.44 -29.60
C TRP A 430 15.33 10.84 -29.76
N ARG A 431 16.17 11.91 -29.58
CA ARG A 431 15.73 13.29 -29.77
C ARG A 431 15.37 13.60 -31.21
N GLU A 432 15.92 12.89 -32.18
CA GLU A 432 15.52 13.02 -33.60
C GLU A 432 14.18 12.30 -33.85
N GLU A 433 13.94 11.18 -33.19
CA GLU A 433 12.73 10.37 -33.35
C GLU A 433 11.48 11.10 -32.83
N ILE A 434 11.60 11.91 -31.79
CA ILE A 434 10.47 12.66 -31.23
C ILE A 434 10.11 13.92 -32.03
N LYS A 435 10.92 14.34 -33.00
CA LYS A 435 10.64 15.49 -33.86
C LYS A 435 9.42 15.24 -34.73
N ILE A 436 8.64 16.27 -34.94
CA ILE A 436 7.51 16.26 -35.88
C ILE A 436 8.10 16.50 -37.26
N ALA A 437 7.99 15.49 -38.15
CA ALA A 437 8.38 15.67 -39.55
C ALA A 437 7.53 16.80 -40.16
N ARG A 438 8.18 17.81 -40.73
CA ARG A 438 7.55 18.90 -41.44
C ARG A 438 7.11 18.46 -42.81
#